data_15f764a4d426dc57942a7bb9885779a8
#
_entry.id   15f764a4d426dc57942a7bb9885779a8
#
_cell.length_a   1.000
_cell.length_b   1.000
_cell.length_c   1.000
_cell.angle_alpha   90.00
_cell.angle_beta   90.00
_cell.angle_gamma   90.00
#
_symmetry.space_group_name_H-M   'P 1'
#
loop_
_entity.id
_entity.type
_entity.pdbx_description
1 polymer ?
#
loop_
_entity_poly.entity_id
_entity_poly.type
_entity_poly.pdbx_seq_one_letter_code
_entity_poly.pdbx_strand_id
1 'polypeptide(L)'
;VLQIDDSMRSHGARPTWLGYLFVEDVDDSVAGIERGGGKALMPPFDVPGVGRIAMVADPQGAPFYVMKPIPPGGDADARSDVFSPTEVERVGWNELSTSDPEAAREFYGERFGWVSDDFMDMGAMGKYRFWDHGGVRVGAVCGVMPGQQPRWRYYFRVPSIAVAKAAAE
;
A
#
# COMPACT_ATOMS: atom_id res chain seq x y z
N VAL A 1 13.49 -8.64 -1.84
CA VAL A 1 13.51 -8.51 -0.37
C VAL A 1 14.64 -7.57 0.01
N LEU A 2 14.32 -6.48 0.72
CA LEU A 2 15.30 -5.53 1.24
C LEU A 2 15.79 -6.03 2.62
N GLN A 3 17.10 -6.12 2.80
CA GLN A 3 17.66 -6.49 4.10
C GLN A 3 17.60 -5.29 5.05
N ILE A 4 17.12 -5.52 6.27
CA ILE A 4 17.13 -4.52 7.33
C ILE A 4 18.50 -4.58 8.01
N ASP A 5 19.29 -3.53 7.87
CA ASP A 5 20.59 -3.39 8.51
C ASP A 5 20.48 -2.90 9.98
N ASP A 6 21.60 -2.83 10.69
CA ASP A 6 21.62 -2.44 12.10
C ASP A 6 21.24 -0.96 12.31
N SER A 7 21.56 -0.08 11.36
CA SER A 7 21.14 1.31 11.40
C SER A 7 19.61 1.42 11.29
N MET A 8 19.01 0.73 10.35
CA MET A 8 17.55 0.68 10.20
C MET A 8 16.88 0.10 11.45
N ARG A 9 17.45 -0.95 12.05
CA ARG A 9 16.94 -1.55 13.30
C ARG A 9 16.99 -0.58 14.47
N SER A 10 18.06 0.20 14.60
CA SER A 10 18.22 1.20 15.66
C SER A 10 17.20 2.33 15.56
N HIS A 11 16.71 2.63 14.33
CA HIS A 11 15.62 3.57 14.06
C HIS A 11 14.23 2.93 14.11
N GLY A 12 14.11 1.69 14.60
CA GLY A 12 12.83 1.03 14.83
C GLY A 12 12.30 0.19 13.65
N ALA A 13 13.08 0.02 12.57
CA ALA A 13 12.64 -0.84 11.48
C ALA A 13 12.41 -2.29 11.95
N ARG A 14 11.32 -2.88 11.48
CA ARG A 14 10.93 -4.28 11.73
C ARG A 14 10.62 -4.96 10.41
N PRO A 15 10.75 -6.29 10.31
CA PRO A 15 10.27 -7.02 9.14
C PRO A 15 8.80 -6.71 8.89
N THR A 16 8.52 -6.18 7.71
CA THR A 16 7.16 -5.83 7.28
C THR A 16 7.06 -5.85 5.76
N TRP A 17 5.84 -6.02 5.27
CA TRP A 17 5.52 -5.79 3.87
C TRP A 17 5.11 -4.33 3.70
N LEU A 18 5.66 -3.68 2.67
CA LEU A 18 5.29 -2.33 2.26
C LEU A 18 4.89 -2.35 0.80
N GLY A 19 3.75 -1.75 0.49
CA GLY A 19 3.29 -1.59 -0.89
C GLY A 19 4.01 -0.47 -1.60
N TYR A 20 4.16 -0.62 -2.90
CA TYR A 20 4.64 0.42 -3.81
C TYR A 20 3.49 0.85 -4.70
N LEU A 21 3.08 2.10 -4.59
CA LEU A 21 2.07 2.69 -5.45
C LEU A 21 2.76 3.39 -6.62
N PHE A 22 2.36 3.00 -7.84
CA PHE A 22 2.81 3.67 -9.05
C PHE A 22 2.32 5.12 -9.09
N VAL A 23 3.23 6.03 -9.43
CA VAL A 23 2.94 7.44 -9.67
C VAL A 23 3.71 7.94 -10.87
N GLU A 24 3.18 8.91 -11.60
CA GLU A 24 3.84 9.50 -12.76
C GLU A 24 5.01 10.41 -12.36
N ASP A 25 4.91 11.07 -11.21
CA ASP A 25 5.96 11.91 -10.65
C ASP A 25 6.03 11.70 -9.14
N VAL A 26 7.20 11.26 -8.66
CA VAL A 26 7.41 10.94 -7.24
C VAL A 26 7.51 12.21 -6.39
N ASP A 27 8.18 13.25 -6.89
CA ASP A 27 8.38 14.50 -6.17
C ASP A 27 7.06 15.25 -5.99
N ASP A 28 6.29 15.38 -7.05
CA ASP A 28 4.94 15.98 -7.02
C ASP A 28 3.99 15.17 -6.13
N SER A 29 4.09 13.84 -6.17
CA SER A 29 3.27 12.96 -5.32
C SER A 29 3.60 13.14 -3.85
N VAL A 30 4.89 13.21 -3.48
CA VAL A 30 5.32 13.47 -2.10
C VAL A 30 4.82 14.84 -1.63
N ALA A 31 5.02 15.89 -2.44
CA ALA A 31 4.51 17.21 -2.12
C ALA A 31 2.97 17.25 -1.96
N GLY A 32 2.26 16.48 -2.79
CA GLY A 32 0.81 16.29 -2.69
C GLY A 32 0.40 15.58 -1.40
N ILE A 33 1.10 14.52 -1.04
CA ILE A 33 0.87 13.76 0.19
C ILE A 33 1.07 14.66 1.42
N GLU A 34 2.14 15.45 1.46
CA GLU A 34 2.41 16.37 2.56
C GLU A 34 1.35 17.47 2.66
N ARG A 35 0.92 18.06 1.54
CA ARG A 35 -0.21 19.01 1.52
C ARG A 35 -1.53 18.39 2.02
N GLY A 36 -1.72 17.09 1.80
CA GLY A 36 -2.87 16.32 2.30
C GLY A 36 -2.74 15.86 3.77
N GLY A 37 -1.71 16.32 4.50
CA GLY A 37 -1.51 15.97 5.91
C GLY A 37 -0.70 14.70 6.15
N GLY A 38 -0.25 14.03 5.09
CA GLY A 38 0.70 12.92 5.18
C GLY A 38 2.13 13.39 5.44
N LYS A 39 3.09 12.49 5.39
CA LYS A 39 4.47 12.79 5.75
C LYS A 39 5.46 12.03 4.88
N ALA A 40 6.54 12.69 4.43
CA ALA A 40 7.71 11.99 3.89
C ALA A 40 8.52 11.35 5.02
N LEU A 41 8.71 10.02 4.94
CA LEU A 41 9.55 9.24 5.86
C LEU A 41 10.96 9.06 5.31
N MET A 42 11.07 8.93 3.97
CA MET A 42 12.31 9.02 3.22
C MET A 42 12.06 9.93 2.00
N PRO A 43 12.91 10.91 1.75
CA PRO A 43 12.74 11.81 0.61
C PRO A 43 12.85 11.05 -0.71
N PRO A 44 12.37 11.64 -1.85
CA PRO A 44 12.57 11.06 -3.16
C PRO A 44 14.04 10.80 -3.48
N PHE A 45 14.35 9.59 -3.95
CA PHE A 45 15.69 9.21 -4.41
C PHE A 45 15.64 8.19 -5.54
N ASP A 46 16.70 8.16 -6.35
CA ASP A 46 16.82 7.24 -7.46
C ASP A 46 17.51 5.95 -7.04
N VAL A 47 16.90 4.81 -7.39
CA VAL A 47 17.51 3.49 -7.26
C VAL A 47 17.96 3.04 -8.63
N PRO A 48 19.29 2.91 -8.88
CA PRO A 48 19.81 2.57 -10.20
C PRO A 48 19.20 1.29 -10.76
N GLY A 49 18.70 1.34 -11.99
CA GLY A 49 18.06 0.21 -12.68
C GLY A 49 16.65 -0.17 -12.16
N VAL A 50 16.13 0.54 -11.18
CA VAL A 50 14.81 0.26 -10.56
C VAL A 50 13.83 1.39 -10.79
N GLY A 51 14.21 2.62 -10.47
CA GLY A 51 13.34 3.79 -10.60
C GLY A 51 13.54 4.81 -9.51
N ARG A 52 12.66 5.83 -9.49
CA ARG A 52 12.58 6.84 -8.44
C ARG A 52 11.54 6.42 -7.41
N ILE A 53 11.88 6.50 -6.13
CA ILE A 53 11.01 6.09 -5.03
C ILE A 53 11.06 7.08 -3.88
N ALA A 54 10.01 7.07 -3.06
CA ALA A 54 9.99 7.74 -1.76
C ALA A 54 9.18 6.91 -0.77
N MET A 55 9.56 6.92 0.50
CA MET A 55 8.75 6.33 1.57
C MET A 55 7.93 7.42 2.24
N VAL A 56 6.64 7.21 2.35
CA VAL A 56 5.68 8.17 2.89
C VAL A 56 4.76 7.49 3.92
N ALA A 57 4.06 8.31 4.71
CA ALA A 57 2.93 7.87 5.51
C ALA A 57 1.70 8.71 5.17
N ASP A 58 0.52 8.09 5.25
CA ASP A 58 -0.74 8.81 5.19
C ASP A 58 -0.96 9.68 6.44
N PRO A 59 -2.01 10.53 6.50
CA PRO A 59 -2.27 11.40 7.65
C PRO A 59 -2.47 10.65 8.98
N GLN A 60 -2.84 9.38 8.94
CA GLN A 60 -3.01 8.54 10.12
C GLN A 60 -1.75 7.75 10.49
N GLY A 61 -0.71 7.81 9.66
CA GLY A 61 0.61 7.24 9.92
C GLY A 61 0.86 5.87 9.29
N ALA A 62 0.00 5.36 8.41
CA ALA A 62 0.25 4.11 7.69
C ALA A 62 1.33 4.30 6.61
N PRO A 63 2.46 3.57 6.68
CA PRO A 63 3.56 3.75 5.74
C PRO A 63 3.36 2.99 4.45
N PHE A 64 3.83 3.57 3.33
CA PHE A 64 3.90 2.96 2.01
C PHE A 64 4.96 3.66 1.14
N TYR A 65 5.26 3.08 -0.02
CA TYR A 65 6.11 3.71 -1.02
C TYR A 65 5.29 4.27 -2.17
N VAL A 66 5.72 5.41 -2.71
CA VAL A 66 5.37 5.86 -4.05
C VAL A 66 6.56 5.63 -4.98
N MET A 67 6.30 5.23 -6.22
CA MET A 67 7.33 4.79 -7.15
C MET A 67 6.98 5.12 -8.59
N LYS A 68 7.96 5.66 -9.31
CA LYS A 68 8.02 5.62 -10.78
C LYS A 68 9.08 4.61 -11.19
N PRO A 69 8.71 3.39 -11.61
CA PRO A 69 9.67 2.38 -12.02
C PRO A 69 10.31 2.71 -13.36
N ILE A 70 11.52 2.20 -13.57
CA ILE A 70 12.10 2.08 -14.91
C ILE A 70 11.53 0.78 -15.50
N PRO A 71 10.79 0.85 -16.62
CA PRO A 71 10.21 -0.35 -17.21
C PRO A 71 11.29 -1.34 -17.65
N PRO A 72 11.10 -2.65 -17.45
CA PRO A 72 12.03 -3.66 -17.94
C PRO A 72 12.23 -3.54 -19.46
N GLY A 73 13.49 -3.52 -19.89
CA GLY A 73 13.83 -3.40 -21.32
C GLY A 73 13.47 -2.06 -21.98
N GLY A 74 13.04 -1.06 -21.18
CA GLY A 74 12.62 0.25 -21.70
C GLY A 74 11.23 0.28 -22.34
N ASP A 75 10.43 -0.76 -22.13
CA ASP A 75 9.07 -0.84 -22.65
C ASP A 75 8.13 0.06 -21.83
N ALA A 76 7.79 1.22 -22.37
CA ALA A 76 6.91 2.20 -21.73
C ALA A 76 5.48 1.69 -21.49
N ASP A 77 5.06 0.65 -22.19
CA ASP A 77 3.74 0.05 -22.05
C ASP A 77 3.71 -1.14 -21.06
N ALA A 78 4.88 -1.53 -20.52
CA ALA A 78 4.95 -2.58 -19.52
C ALA A 78 4.05 -2.29 -18.33
N ARG A 79 3.26 -3.27 -17.93
CA ARG A 79 2.38 -3.20 -16.77
C ARG A 79 2.85 -4.18 -15.70
N SER A 80 2.70 -3.78 -14.45
CA SER A 80 2.97 -4.67 -13.32
C SER A 80 1.87 -5.73 -13.22
N ASP A 81 2.27 -6.98 -13.01
CA ASP A 81 1.40 -8.12 -12.79
C ASP A 81 1.37 -8.58 -11.32
N VAL A 82 1.93 -7.78 -10.41
CA VAL A 82 2.02 -8.13 -8.97
C VAL A 82 0.67 -8.15 -8.28
N PHE A 83 -0.31 -7.43 -8.80
CA PHE A 83 -1.69 -7.43 -8.30
C PHE A 83 -2.62 -8.14 -9.30
N SER A 84 -3.37 -9.12 -8.79
CA SER A 84 -4.46 -9.73 -9.53
C SER A 84 -5.55 -10.23 -8.58
N PRO A 85 -6.82 -9.83 -8.75
CA PRO A 85 -7.90 -10.32 -7.92
C PRO A 85 -8.25 -11.80 -8.17
N THR A 86 -7.71 -12.42 -9.21
CA THR A 86 -8.07 -13.77 -9.66
C THR A 86 -6.90 -14.75 -9.73
N GLU A 87 -5.68 -14.28 -10.03
CA GLU A 87 -4.53 -15.16 -10.23
C GLU A 87 -3.83 -15.51 -8.91
N VAL A 88 -3.35 -16.75 -8.82
CA VAL A 88 -2.52 -17.21 -7.70
C VAL A 88 -1.12 -16.62 -7.77
N GLU A 89 -0.41 -16.62 -6.62
CA GLU A 89 0.93 -16.07 -6.48
C GLU A 89 1.01 -14.56 -6.73
N ARG A 90 -0.14 -13.87 -6.66
CA ARG A 90 -0.26 -12.41 -6.75
C ARG A 90 -0.84 -11.85 -5.45
N VAL A 91 -0.62 -10.57 -5.23
CA VAL A 91 -1.41 -9.82 -4.22
C VAL A 91 -2.82 -9.71 -4.77
N GLY A 92 -3.78 -10.31 -4.07
CA GLY A 92 -5.19 -10.31 -4.49
C GLY A 92 -6.05 -9.33 -3.73
N TRP A 93 -5.52 -8.72 -2.68
CA TRP A 93 -6.24 -7.76 -1.84
C TRP A 93 -5.30 -6.89 -1.04
N ASN A 94 -5.62 -5.59 -0.93
CA ASN A 94 -4.91 -4.61 -0.13
C ASN A 94 -5.86 -4.08 0.96
N GLU A 95 -5.47 -4.15 2.22
CA GLU A 95 -6.30 -3.70 3.33
C GLU A 95 -5.58 -2.64 4.14
N LEU A 96 -6.19 -1.47 4.28
CA LEU A 96 -5.76 -0.45 5.23
C LEU A 96 -6.57 -0.57 6.52
N SER A 97 -5.90 -0.79 7.64
CA SER A 97 -6.47 -0.57 8.95
C SER A 97 -5.99 0.79 9.47
N THR A 98 -6.90 1.69 9.81
CA THR A 98 -6.59 3.08 10.15
C THR A 98 -7.44 3.60 11.31
N SER A 99 -6.97 4.66 11.99
CA SER A 99 -7.72 5.32 13.06
C SER A 99 -8.91 6.13 12.55
N ASP A 100 -8.88 6.56 11.28
CA ASP A 100 -9.96 7.32 10.64
C ASP A 100 -10.18 6.82 9.20
N PRO A 101 -11.08 5.84 8.98
CA PRO A 101 -11.37 5.31 7.65
C PRO A 101 -11.97 6.32 6.67
N GLU A 102 -12.74 7.30 7.14
CA GLU A 102 -13.35 8.31 6.26
C GLU A 102 -12.30 9.29 5.77
N ALA A 103 -11.46 9.84 6.65
CA ALA A 103 -10.36 10.70 6.25
C ALA A 103 -9.34 9.97 5.33
N ALA A 104 -9.10 8.69 5.58
CA ALA A 104 -8.28 7.87 4.68
C ALA A 104 -8.92 7.75 3.29
N ARG A 105 -10.24 7.51 3.19
CA ARG A 105 -10.94 7.47 1.90
C ARG A 105 -10.78 8.77 1.10
N GLU A 106 -10.96 9.90 1.74
CA GLU A 106 -10.77 11.21 1.11
C GLU A 106 -9.32 11.36 0.61
N PHE A 107 -8.34 11.08 1.47
CA PHE A 107 -6.93 11.18 1.13
C PHE A 107 -6.53 10.29 -0.08
N TYR A 108 -6.86 8.99 -0.04
CA TYR A 108 -6.49 8.07 -1.12
C TYR A 108 -7.33 8.31 -2.38
N GLY A 109 -8.58 8.77 -2.23
CA GLY A 109 -9.43 9.19 -3.34
C GLY A 109 -8.84 10.37 -4.11
N GLU A 110 -8.44 11.43 -3.40
CA GLU A 110 -7.85 12.63 -3.99
C GLU A 110 -6.46 12.38 -4.60
N ARG A 111 -5.65 11.53 -3.99
CA ARG A 111 -4.24 11.32 -4.40
C ARG A 111 -4.06 10.24 -5.44
N PHE A 112 -4.86 9.18 -5.37
CA PHE A 112 -4.68 7.98 -6.20
C PHE A 112 -5.93 7.57 -6.97
N GLY A 113 -7.03 8.34 -6.86
CA GLY A 113 -8.28 8.04 -7.56
C GLY A 113 -8.96 6.77 -7.07
N TRP A 114 -8.72 6.34 -5.83
CA TRP A 114 -9.35 5.16 -5.25
C TRP A 114 -10.69 5.53 -4.65
N VAL A 115 -11.76 5.12 -5.32
CA VAL A 115 -13.13 5.50 -4.94
C VAL A 115 -14.05 4.30 -4.97
N SER A 116 -14.96 4.22 -4.00
CA SER A 116 -16.12 3.33 -4.03
C SER A 116 -17.11 3.77 -2.96
N ASP A 117 -18.39 3.67 -3.23
CA ASP A 117 -19.47 3.89 -2.24
C ASP A 117 -19.86 2.58 -1.54
N ASP A 118 -19.29 1.47 -1.97
CA ASP A 118 -19.61 0.13 -1.51
C ASP A 118 -18.94 -0.19 -0.17
N PHE A 119 -19.64 -0.88 0.71
CA PHE A 119 -19.11 -1.31 1.99
C PHE A 119 -19.80 -2.56 2.52
N MET A 120 -19.12 -3.25 3.43
CA MET A 120 -19.70 -4.29 4.27
C MET A 120 -19.88 -3.76 5.69
N ASP A 121 -21.04 -3.91 6.26
CA ASP A 121 -21.27 -3.58 7.67
C ASP A 121 -20.71 -4.69 8.57
N MET A 122 -19.73 -4.34 9.40
CA MET A 122 -19.07 -5.26 10.33
C MET A 122 -19.60 -5.12 11.77
N GLY A 123 -20.77 -4.53 11.93
CA GLY A 123 -21.41 -4.31 13.23
C GLY A 123 -20.58 -3.40 14.13
N ALA A 124 -20.20 -3.88 15.31
CA ALA A 124 -19.41 -3.11 16.28
C ALA A 124 -18.00 -2.71 15.77
N MET A 125 -17.49 -3.35 14.73
CA MET A 125 -16.22 -2.98 14.10
C MET A 125 -16.35 -1.87 13.04
N GLY A 126 -17.57 -1.37 12.82
CA GLY A 126 -17.83 -0.32 11.84
C GLY A 126 -17.94 -0.82 10.41
N LYS A 127 -17.67 0.04 9.46
CA LYS A 127 -17.76 -0.28 8.04
C LYS A 127 -16.41 -0.73 7.47
N TYR A 128 -16.44 -1.82 6.71
CA TYR A 128 -15.34 -2.27 5.86
C TYR A 128 -15.61 -1.72 4.45
N ARG A 129 -14.98 -0.59 4.12
CA ARG A 129 -15.26 0.14 2.89
C ARG A 129 -14.33 -0.30 1.78
N PHE A 130 -14.89 -0.63 0.64
CA PHE A 130 -14.10 -1.08 -0.52
C PHE A 130 -13.43 0.09 -1.24
N TRP A 131 -12.39 -0.21 -1.96
CA TRP A 131 -11.74 0.68 -2.91
C TRP A 131 -11.71 0.07 -4.30
N ASP A 132 -12.12 0.87 -5.27
CA ASP A 132 -12.05 0.56 -6.69
C ASP A 132 -11.11 1.55 -7.37
N HIS A 133 -10.28 1.07 -8.30
CA HIS A 133 -9.39 1.88 -9.13
C HIS A 133 -9.46 1.37 -10.57
N GLY A 134 -9.74 2.26 -11.53
CA GLY A 134 -9.86 1.88 -12.95
C GLY A 134 -10.89 0.77 -13.20
N GLY A 135 -11.98 0.72 -12.41
CA GLY A 135 -13.01 -0.32 -12.50
C GLY A 135 -12.65 -1.67 -11.87
N VAL A 136 -11.49 -1.76 -11.22
CA VAL A 136 -11.04 -2.96 -10.50
C VAL A 136 -11.12 -2.73 -9.01
N ARG A 137 -11.71 -3.67 -8.27
CA ARG A 137 -11.69 -3.67 -6.81
C ARG A 137 -10.32 -4.06 -6.30
N VAL A 138 -9.61 -3.09 -5.70
CA VAL A 138 -8.21 -3.24 -5.31
C VAL A 138 -8.01 -3.54 -3.83
N GLY A 139 -9.02 -3.27 -3.01
CA GLY A 139 -8.88 -3.47 -1.57
C GLY A 139 -9.99 -2.84 -0.75
N ALA A 140 -9.69 -2.58 0.52
CA ALA A 140 -10.62 -1.94 1.44
C ALA A 140 -9.90 -1.18 2.56
N VAL A 141 -10.67 -0.32 3.25
CA VAL A 141 -10.26 0.36 4.47
C VAL A 141 -11.23 0.05 5.61
N CYS A 142 -10.68 -0.13 6.80
CA CYS A 142 -11.44 -0.36 8.02
C CYS A 142 -10.79 0.31 9.23
N GLY A 143 -11.53 0.35 10.33
CA GLY A 143 -11.01 0.81 11.60
C GLY A 143 -9.90 -0.09 12.14
N VAL A 144 -8.86 0.51 12.72
CA VAL A 144 -7.81 -0.23 13.42
C VAL A 144 -8.33 -0.75 14.76
N MET A 145 -7.91 -1.95 15.15
CA MET A 145 -8.26 -2.50 16.48
C MET A 145 -7.61 -1.68 17.60
N PRO A 146 -8.25 -1.57 18.76
CA PRO A 146 -7.70 -0.85 19.90
C PRO A 146 -6.26 -1.28 20.22
N GLY A 147 -5.37 -0.30 20.39
CA GLY A 147 -3.94 -0.54 20.71
C GLY A 147 -3.06 -0.91 19.51
N GLN A 148 -3.61 -1.01 18.32
CA GLN A 148 -2.83 -1.22 17.10
C GLN A 148 -2.57 0.10 16.37
N GLN A 149 -1.47 0.13 15.60
CA GLN A 149 -1.13 1.27 14.76
C GLN A 149 -1.73 1.12 13.36
N PRO A 150 -2.02 2.23 12.67
CA PRO A 150 -2.41 2.22 11.26
C PRO A 150 -1.38 1.48 10.40
N ARG A 151 -1.88 0.64 9.50
CA ARG A 151 -1.00 -0.17 8.64
C ARG A 151 -1.73 -0.74 7.44
N TRP A 152 -0.95 -0.99 6.39
CA TRP A 152 -1.35 -1.81 5.26
C TRP A 152 -1.13 -3.29 5.54
N ARG A 153 -2.02 -4.13 5.01
CA ARG A 153 -1.89 -5.58 4.90
C ARG A 153 -2.10 -6.00 3.45
N TYR A 154 -1.33 -7.00 3.03
CA TYR A 154 -1.38 -7.54 1.68
C TYR A 154 -1.76 -9.01 1.77
N TYR A 155 -2.81 -9.38 1.03
CA TYR A 155 -3.28 -10.74 1.00
C TYR A 155 -2.83 -11.39 -0.30
N PHE A 156 -2.01 -12.41 -0.17
CA PHE A 156 -1.51 -13.18 -1.31
C PHE A 156 -2.49 -14.29 -1.65
N ARG A 157 -2.85 -14.40 -2.92
CA ARG A 157 -3.69 -15.48 -3.39
C ARG A 157 -2.83 -16.74 -3.56
N VAL A 158 -3.22 -17.82 -2.90
CA VAL A 158 -2.49 -19.11 -2.92
C VAL A 158 -3.41 -20.25 -3.33
N PRO A 159 -2.88 -21.31 -3.97
CA PRO A 159 -3.70 -22.49 -4.34
C PRO A 159 -4.28 -23.22 -3.14
N SER A 160 -3.56 -23.22 -2.01
CA SER A 160 -3.96 -23.88 -0.77
C SER A 160 -3.43 -23.13 0.44
N ILE A 161 -4.33 -22.66 1.29
CA ILE A 161 -3.98 -22.00 2.55
C ILE A 161 -3.23 -22.93 3.49
N ALA A 162 -3.61 -24.22 3.54
CA ALA A 162 -2.95 -25.20 4.39
C ALA A 162 -1.47 -25.40 4.00
N VAL A 163 -1.20 -25.48 2.70
CA VAL A 163 0.18 -25.61 2.18
C VAL A 163 0.97 -24.33 2.42
N ALA A 164 0.39 -23.18 2.12
CA ALA A 164 1.06 -21.89 2.33
C ALA A 164 1.36 -21.63 3.82
N LYS A 165 0.44 -22.00 4.72
CA LYS A 165 0.65 -21.89 6.17
C LYS A 165 1.80 -22.78 6.63
N ALA A 166 1.83 -24.04 6.22
CA ALA A 166 2.90 -24.97 6.58
C ALA A 166 4.28 -24.56 6.05
N ALA A 167 4.31 -23.82 4.92
CA ALA A 167 5.56 -23.28 4.35
C ALA A 167 6.03 -22.00 5.07
N ALA A 168 5.16 -21.30 5.79
CA ALA A 168 5.48 -20.09 6.52
C ALA A 168 5.85 -20.31 8.00
N GLU A 169 5.56 -21.48 8.54
CA GLU A 169 5.93 -21.96 9.89
C GLU A 169 7.31 -22.63 9.91
#